data_eddec5f628ec331714789bd86c35174e
#
_entry.id   eddec5f628ec331714789bd86c35174e
#
_cell.length_a   1.000
_cell.length_b   1.000
_cell.length_c   1.000
_cell.angle_alpha   90.00
_cell.angle_beta   90.00
_cell.angle_gamma   90.00
#
_symmetry.space_group_name_H-M   'P 1'
#
loop_
_entity.id
_entity.type
_entity.pdbx_description
1 polymer ?
#
loop_
_entity_poly.entity_id
_entity_poly.type
_entity_poly.pdbx_seq_one_letter_code
_entity_poly.pdbx_strand_id
1 'polypeptide(L)'
;MVLRRFALLIPIAVLAGCGAGRTIRVAQDSTASEPVALAPEPEQASGAVAPSDTASAAAAPSEQGYSPYGNNRTLEIRRIGQWTRTGIGESRRLVIRDANGWAQFWSELGVGEQPSVDFNHDVVVAVAAGQRPTGGYEIAVDRVTQSDGQLTVEVVERTPGPNCLTTASLTQPVDVVVVPAADAKSLSFVERKEIRGCR
;
A
#
# COMPACT_ATOMS: atom_id res chain seq x y z
N MET A 1 -3.30 6.54 -59.11
CA MET A 1 -2.11 7.16 -59.71
C MET A 1 -1.13 7.43 -58.58
N VAL A 2 0.03 6.72 -58.64
CA VAL A 2 1.29 6.85 -57.89
C VAL A 2 1.28 6.57 -56.41
N LEU A 3 1.56 5.28 -56.05
CA LEU A 3 2.15 4.83 -54.79
C LEU A 3 3.54 5.40 -54.65
N ARG A 4 3.88 6.01 -53.49
CA ARG A 4 5.27 6.18 -53.05
C ARG A 4 5.48 5.37 -51.74
N ARG A 5 6.15 4.24 -51.87
CA ARG A 5 6.74 3.47 -50.78
C ARG A 5 8.03 4.18 -50.36
N PHE A 6 8.12 4.61 -49.09
CA PHE A 6 9.41 4.94 -48.46
C PHE A 6 9.82 3.76 -47.59
N ALA A 7 10.84 3.06 -48.03
CA ALA A 7 11.58 2.09 -47.25
C ALA A 7 12.64 2.86 -46.45
N LEU A 8 12.51 2.84 -45.10
CA LEU A 8 13.54 3.38 -44.22
C LEU A 8 14.41 2.21 -43.74
N LEU A 9 15.64 2.13 -44.26
CA LEU A 9 16.69 1.23 -43.82
C LEU A 9 17.32 1.80 -42.56
N ILE A 10 17.27 1.06 -41.45
CA ILE A 10 17.98 1.36 -40.21
C ILE A 10 19.24 0.48 -40.15
N PRO A 11 20.43 1.05 -39.99
CA PRO A 11 21.66 0.25 -39.85
C PRO A 11 21.81 -0.29 -38.44
N ILE A 12 22.08 -1.59 -38.34
CA ILE A 12 22.43 -2.31 -37.11
C ILE A 12 23.90 -1.98 -36.79
N ALA A 13 24.16 -1.29 -35.71
CA ALA A 13 25.49 -1.12 -35.15
C ALA A 13 25.72 -2.22 -34.09
N VAL A 14 26.60 -3.16 -34.41
CA VAL A 14 27.14 -4.16 -33.48
C VAL A 14 28.32 -3.52 -32.74
N LEU A 15 28.17 -3.30 -31.43
CA LEU A 15 29.26 -2.95 -30.54
C LEU A 15 29.60 -4.16 -29.66
N ALA A 16 30.69 -4.85 -30.00
CA ALA A 16 31.37 -5.78 -29.15
C ALA A 16 32.18 -5.02 -28.09
N GLY A 17 31.84 -5.17 -26.82
CA GLY A 17 32.55 -4.64 -25.66
C GLY A 17 32.95 -5.76 -24.73
N CYS A 18 34.23 -6.23 -24.82
CA CYS A 18 34.90 -7.01 -23.78
C CYS A 18 35.24 -6.09 -22.61
N GLY A 19 34.94 -6.47 -21.37
CA GLY A 19 35.31 -5.71 -20.19
C GLY A 19 35.22 -6.50 -18.88
N ALA A 20 36.37 -7.15 -18.55
CA ALA A 20 36.98 -7.33 -17.23
C ALA A 20 36.10 -7.74 -16.03
N GLY A 21 36.33 -8.94 -15.55
CA GLY A 21 35.94 -9.46 -14.27
C GLY A 21 36.49 -8.64 -13.09
N ARG A 22 35.59 -8.36 -12.13
CA ARG A 22 35.95 -7.87 -10.81
C ARG A 22 35.55 -8.92 -9.77
N THR A 23 36.55 -9.64 -9.31
CA THR A 23 36.46 -10.51 -8.13
C THR A 23 36.23 -9.68 -6.90
N ILE A 24 35.08 -9.85 -6.24
CA ILE A 24 34.82 -9.30 -4.91
C ILE A 24 35.22 -10.36 -3.89
N ARG A 25 36.26 -10.03 -3.10
CA ARG A 25 36.67 -10.81 -1.92
C ARG A 25 35.61 -10.63 -0.83
N VAL A 26 35.05 -11.72 -0.35
CA VAL A 26 34.26 -11.79 0.88
C VAL A 26 35.24 -11.77 2.04
N ALA A 27 35.19 -10.73 2.85
CA ALA A 27 35.82 -10.69 4.17
C ALA A 27 34.85 -11.35 5.15
N GLN A 28 35.26 -12.47 5.72
CA GLN A 28 34.68 -13.07 6.91
C GLN A 28 35.25 -12.32 8.10
N ASP A 29 34.40 -11.66 8.86
CA ASP A 29 34.75 -11.17 10.20
C ASP A 29 33.89 -11.89 11.22
N SER A 30 34.61 -12.71 12.00
CA SER A 30 34.10 -13.47 13.14
C SER A 30 34.41 -12.65 14.38
N THR A 31 33.42 -12.17 15.10
CA THR A 31 33.61 -11.69 16.46
C THR A 31 32.43 -12.07 17.35
N ALA A 32 32.69 -13.05 18.14
CA ALA A 32 32.54 -13.22 19.59
C ALA A 32 31.25 -12.72 20.25
N SER A 33 30.55 -13.69 20.78
CA SER A 33 29.49 -13.61 21.79
C SER A 33 30.01 -13.00 23.11
N GLU A 34 29.30 -12.04 23.65
CA GLU A 34 29.37 -11.69 25.08
C GLU A 34 27.98 -11.89 25.72
N PRO A 35 27.91 -12.48 26.91
CA PRO A 35 26.67 -12.68 27.63
C PRO A 35 26.32 -11.47 28.48
N VAL A 36 25.12 -10.89 28.27
CA VAL A 36 24.59 -9.84 29.14
C VAL A 36 23.84 -10.44 30.31
N ALA A 37 24.24 -9.97 31.47
CA ALA A 37 23.81 -10.34 32.81
C ALA A 37 22.32 -10.02 33.08
N LEU A 38 21.72 -10.90 33.89
CA LEU A 38 20.43 -10.70 34.58
C LEU A 38 20.50 -9.48 35.50
N ALA A 39 19.49 -8.62 35.47
CA ALA A 39 19.18 -7.66 36.49
C ALA A 39 17.88 -8.01 37.22
N PRO A 40 17.77 -7.73 38.52
CA PRO A 40 16.78 -8.34 39.42
C PRO A 40 15.42 -7.61 39.40
N GLU A 41 14.41 -8.38 39.73
CA GLU A 41 13.03 -7.99 40.04
C GLU A 41 12.95 -7.04 41.25
N PRO A 42 12.05 -6.06 41.27
CA PRO A 42 11.65 -5.42 42.53
C PRO A 42 10.34 -6.01 43.06
N GLU A 43 10.40 -6.30 44.35
CA GLU A 43 9.41 -6.85 45.26
C GLU A 43 8.07 -6.08 45.28
N GLN A 44 7.04 -6.88 45.56
CA GLN A 44 5.67 -6.46 45.91
C GLN A 44 5.65 -5.75 47.26
N ALA A 45 4.98 -4.62 47.33
CA ALA A 45 4.49 -4.05 48.57
C ALA A 45 2.96 -3.99 48.56
N SER A 46 2.41 -4.84 49.42
CA SER A 46 1.00 -4.90 49.81
C SER A 46 0.64 -3.72 50.70
N GLY A 47 -0.51 -3.10 50.48
CA GLY A 47 -1.04 -2.06 51.36
C GLY A 47 -2.53 -1.81 51.10
N ALA A 48 -3.37 -2.54 51.82
CA ALA A 48 -4.79 -2.25 51.96
C ALA A 48 -5.04 -0.98 52.76
N VAL A 49 -6.11 -0.24 52.42
CA VAL A 49 -7.12 0.33 53.33
C VAL A 49 -8.15 1.10 52.48
N ALA A 50 -9.43 0.72 52.56
CA ALA A 50 -10.58 1.61 52.26
C ALA A 50 -10.90 2.43 53.49
N PRO A 51 -11.57 3.58 53.38
CA PRO A 51 -13.03 3.57 53.50
C PRO A 51 -13.78 4.51 52.54
N SER A 52 -15.03 4.21 52.43
CA SER A 52 -16.13 4.91 51.81
C SER A 52 -16.28 6.34 52.28
N ASP A 53 -16.62 7.27 51.37
CA ASP A 53 -17.54 8.35 51.69
C ASP A 53 -18.25 8.86 50.44
N THR A 54 -19.54 8.95 50.60
CA THR A 54 -20.58 9.41 49.71
C THR A 54 -20.44 10.90 49.49
N ALA A 55 -20.36 11.38 48.24
CA ALA A 55 -20.71 12.77 47.95
C ALA A 55 -21.16 12.97 46.49
N SER A 56 -22.43 13.23 46.38
CA SER A 56 -23.10 14.23 45.54
C SER A 56 -22.63 14.42 44.10
N ALA A 57 -23.53 14.06 43.20
CA ALA A 57 -23.49 14.42 41.80
C ALA A 57 -23.52 15.94 41.61
N ALA A 58 -22.41 16.51 41.17
CA ALA A 58 -22.36 17.77 40.48
C ALA A 58 -21.99 17.49 39.02
N ALA A 59 -22.90 17.86 38.11
CA ALA A 59 -22.67 17.77 36.68
C ALA A 59 -21.40 18.56 36.32
N ALA A 60 -20.35 17.85 35.97
CA ALA A 60 -19.15 18.41 35.37
C ALA A 60 -19.46 18.88 33.95
N PRO A 61 -19.01 20.06 33.51
CA PRO A 61 -19.11 20.48 32.12
C PRO A 61 -18.31 19.48 31.29
N SER A 62 -18.89 19.06 30.16
CA SER A 62 -18.27 18.22 29.17
C SER A 62 -16.93 18.85 28.77
N GLU A 63 -15.83 18.33 29.29
CA GLU A 63 -14.51 18.61 28.79
C GLU A 63 -14.47 18.09 27.35
N GLN A 64 -14.50 19.04 26.41
CA GLN A 64 -14.11 18.77 25.04
C GLN A 64 -12.65 18.34 25.11
N GLY A 65 -12.45 17.03 25.16
CA GLY A 65 -11.15 16.41 25.30
C GLY A 65 -10.24 16.89 24.19
N TYR A 66 -9.28 17.74 24.53
CA TYR A 66 -8.09 17.96 23.73
C TYR A 66 -7.40 16.59 23.58
N SER A 67 -7.59 15.96 22.44
CA SER A 67 -6.82 14.78 22.07
C SER A 67 -5.43 15.27 21.66
N PRO A 68 -4.36 14.93 22.39
CA PRO A 68 -2.98 15.29 22.01
C PRO A 68 -2.49 14.53 20.76
N TYR A 69 -3.25 13.58 20.29
CA TYR A 69 -3.06 12.90 19.01
C TYR A 69 -4.03 13.53 18.03
N GLY A 70 -3.52 14.33 17.09
CA GLY A 70 -4.30 15.06 16.08
C GLY A 70 -5.51 14.27 15.57
N ASN A 71 -6.51 14.94 15.01
CA ASN A 71 -7.80 14.38 14.58
C ASN A 71 -7.64 13.25 13.53
N ASN A 72 -7.05 12.13 13.95
CA ASN A 72 -6.92 10.93 13.11
C ASN A 72 -8.28 10.30 12.90
N ARG A 73 -8.82 10.45 11.71
CA ARG A 73 -10.08 9.85 11.30
C ARG A 73 -9.84 8.74 10.29
N THR A 74 -10.30 7.53 10.57
CA THR A 74 -10.39 6.48 9.56
C THR A 74 -11.53 6.80 8.62
N LEU A 75 -11.26 6.81 7.32
CA LEU A 75 -12.26 7.05 6.29
C LEU A 75 -12.87 5.74 5.83
N GLU A 76 -14.15 5.80 5.45
CA GLU A 76 -14.83 4.69 4.82
C GLU A 76 -14.27 4.47 3.41
N ILE A 77 -13.96 3.21 3.08
CA ILE A 77 -13.46 2.80 1.78
C ILE A 77 -14.59 2.13 1.02
N ARG A 78 -14.98 2.68 -0.11
CA ARG A 78 -15.88 2.04 -1.06
C ARG A 78 -15.07 1.40 -2.18
N ARG A 79 -14.94 0.08 -2.17
CA ARG A 79 -14.18 -0.65 -3.19
C ARG A 79 -14.98 -0.73 -4.49
N ILE A 80 -14.38 -0.26 -5.60
CA ILE A 80 -14.91 -0.42 -6.96
C ILE A 80 -14.68 -1.84 -7.44
N GLY A 81 -13.47 -2.35 -7.25
CA GLY A 81 -13.13 -3.72 -7.59
C GLY A 81 -11.68 -4.06 -7.32
N GLN A 82 -11.44 -5.36 -7.34
CA GLN A 82 -10.11 -5.95 -7.20
C GLN A 82 -9.95 -7.01 -8.29
N TRP A 83 -8.92 -6.87 -9.10
CA TRP A 83 -8.69 -7.73 -10.26
C TRP A 83 -7.29 -8.33 -10.19
N THR A 84 -7.15 -9.53 -10.74
CA THR A 84 -5.86 -10.22 -10.88
C THR A 84 -5.33 -10.20 -12.31
N ARG A 85 -6.16 -9.80 -13.27
CA ARG A 85 -5.81 -9.66 -14.68
C ARG A 85 -6.31 -8.32 -15.19
N THR A 86 -5.36 -7.45 -15.54
CA THR A 86 -5.63 -6.09 -16.03
C THR A 86 -4.65 -5.72 -17.12
N GLY A 87 -4.81 -4.54 -17.71
CA GLY A 87 -3.83 -3.97 -18.65
C GLY A 87 -2.61 -3.34 -17.96
N ILE A 88 -2.57 -3.26 -16.61
CA ILE A 88 -1.55 -2.50 -15.88
C ILE A 88 -0.39 -3.41 -15.49
N GLY A 89 0.68 -3.42 -16.29
CA GLY A 89 1.86 -4.24 -16.07
C GLY A 89 2.88 -3.65 -15.09
N GLU A 90 2.80 -2.38 -14.75
CA GLU A 90 3.73 -1.69 -13.86
C GLU A 90 3.18 -1.54 -12.44
N SER A 91 4.07 -1.55 -11.44
CA SER A 91 3.67 -1.23 -10.07
C SER A 91 3.39 0.26 -9.95
N ARG A 92 2.18 0.63 -9.53
CA ARG A 92 1.75 2.03 -9.43
C ARG A 92 0.91 2.28 -8.19
N ARG A 93 0.97 3.55 -7.73
CA ARG A 93 0.13 4.11 -6.68
C ARG A 93 -0.43 5.42 -7.22
N LEU A 94 -1.71 5.48 -7.45
CA LEU A 94 -2.38 6.58 -8.11
C LEU A 94 -3.48 7.16 -7.23
N VAL A 95 -3.61 8.48 -7.30
CA VAL A 95 -4.75 9.23 -6.77
C VAL A 95 -5.36 10.00 -7.92
N ILE A 96 -6.59 9.68 -8.24
CA ILE A 96 -7.33 10.27 -9.36
C ILE A 96 -8.38 11.20 -8.77
N ARG A 97 -8.39 12.45 -9.21
CA ARG A 97 -9.20 13.51 -8.64
C ARG A 97 -10.18 14.15 -9.65
N ASP A 98 -10.21 13.63 -10.86
CA ASP A 98 -11.07 14.16 -11.92
C ASP A 98 -11.54 13.06 -12.89
N ALA A 99 -12.59 13.38 -13.63
CA ALA A 99 -13.24 12.45 -14.56
C ALA A 99 -12.35 12.05 -15.74
N ASN A 100 -11.46 12.95 -16.20
CA ASN A 100 -10.59 12.65 -17.34
C ASN A 100 -9.50 11.64 -16.94
N GLY A 101 -8.85 11.88 -15.81
CA GLY A 101 -7.88 10.92 -15.24
C GLY A 101 -8.52 9.56 -14.95
N TRP A 102 -9.79 9.58 -14.48
CA TRP A 102 -10.55 8.36 -14.24
C TRP A 102 -10.83 7.58 -15.54
N ALA A 103 -11.29 8.25 -16.58
CA ALA A 103 -11.54 7.63 -17.87
C ALA A 103 -10.28 7.05 -18.50
N GLN A 104 -9.16 7.79 -18.42
CA GLN A 104 -7.87 7.32 -18.92
C GLN A 104 -7.40 6.06 -18.17
N PHE A 105 -7.42 6.10 -16.85
CA PHE A 105 -7.01 4.97 -16.01
C PHE A 105 -7.90 3.75 -16.27
N TRP A 106 -9.23 3.93 -16.37
CA TRP A 106 -10.16 2.85 -16.60
C TRP A 106 -9.96 2.17 -17.97
N SER A 107 -9.70 2.96 -19.00
CA SER A 107 -9.34 2.45 -20.32
C SER A 107 -8.06 1.59 -20.29
N GLU A 108 -7.05 2.01 -19.51
CA GLU A 108 -5.80 1.27 -19.34
C GLU A 108 -6.00 0.00 -18.49
N LEU A 109 -6.86 0.06 -17.49
CA LEU A 109 -7.22 -1.09 -16.63
C LEU A 109 -7.82 -2.23 -17.45
N GLY A 110 -8.61 -1.92 -18.47
CA GLY A 110 -9.14 -2.88 -19.45
C GLY A 110 -10.16 -3.84 -18.86
N VAL A 111 -10.97 -3.39 -17.89
CA VAL A 111 -12.00 -4.21 -17.23
C VAL A 111 -13.36 -3.56 -17.37
N GLY A 112 -14.39 -4.33 -17.67
CA GLY A 112 -15.80 -3.97 -17.63
C GLY A 112 -16.22 -2.53 -17.94
N GLU A 113 -17.42 -2.16 -17.54
CA GLU A 113 -17.97 -0.82 -17.69
C GLU A 113 -17.44 0.11 -16.59
N GLN A 114 -17.12 1.35 -16.96
CA GLN A 114 -16.60 2.36 -16.02
C GLN A 114 -17.70 2.85 -15.08
N PRO A 115 -17.55 2.69 -13.76
CA PRO A 115 -18.51 3.25 -12.82
C PRO A 115 -18.36 4.76 -12.68
N SER A 116 -19.48 5.44 -12.39
CA SER A 116 -19.48 6.86 -12.09
C SER A 116 -18.90 7.15 -10.69
N VAL A 117 -18.15 8.25 -10.57
CA VAL A 117 -17.58 8.77 -9.33
C VAL A 117 -17.85 10.26 -9.24
N ASP A 118 -18.28 10.72 -8.07
CA ASP A 118 -18.48 12.15 -7.80
C ASP A 118 -17.19 12.79 -7.25
N PHE A 119 -16.40 13.34 -8.16
CA PHE A 119 -15.12 13.99 -7.80
C PHE A 119 -15.24 15.31 -7.04
N ASN A 120 -16.46 15.82 -6.80
CA ASN A 120 -16.64 16.97 -5.90
C ASN A 120 -16.48 16.57 -4.43
N HIS A 121 -16.72 15.29 -4.10
CA HIS A 121 -16.68 14.76 -2.74
C HIS A 121 -15.66 13.65 -2.56
N ASP A 122 -15.34 12.94 -3.64
CA ASP A 122 -14.58 11.71 -3.61
C ASP A 122 -13.26 11.82 -4.38
N VAL A 123 -12.29 11.00 -3.99
CA VAL A 123 -11.10 10.70 -4.78
C VAL A 123 -11.04 9.19 -5.04
N VAL A 124 -10.47 8.80 -6.18
CA VAL A 124 -10.18 7.40 -6.46
C VAL A 124 -8.73 7.11 -6.09
N VAL A 125 -8.52 6.06 -5.33
CA VAL A 125 -7.19 5.52 -5.03
C VAL A 125 -7.06 4.19 -5.74
N ALA A 126 -6.05 4.07 -6.60
CA ALA A 126 -5.74 2.86 -7.35
C ALA A 126 -4.34 2.36 -7.01
N VAL A 127 -4.23 1.09 -6.67
CA VAL A 127 -2.97 0.43 -6.36
C VAL A 127 -2.78 -0.78 -7.26
N ALA A 128 -1.65 -0.83 -7.96
CA ALA A 128 -1.28 -1.92 -8.87
C ALA A 128 0.02 -2.57 -8.38
N ALA A 129 0.04 -3.89 -8.30
CA ALA A 129 1.23 -4.64 -7.92
C ALA A 129 2.25 -4.72 -9.08
N GLY A 130 1.79 -4.47 -10.31
CA GLY A 130 2.54 -4.76 -11.52
C GLY A 130 2.46 -6.24 -11.91
N GLN A 131 3.17 -6.63 -12.96
CA GLN A 131 3.16 -7.99 -13.46
C GLN A 131 3.80 -8.96 -12.47
N ARG A 132 3.11 -10.08 -12.22
CA ARG A 132 3.56 -11.18 -11.37
C ARG A 132 3.64 -12.47 -12.19
N PRO A 133 4.62 -13.37 -11.90
CA PRO A 133 4.87 -14.55 -12.73
C PRO A 133 3.80 -15.63 -12.62
N THR A 134 3.04 -15.62 -11.52
CA THR A 134 2.03 -16.67 -11.23
C THR A 134 0.76 -16.05 -10.65
N GLY A 135 -0.26 -16.86 -10.45
CA GLY A 135 -1.39 -16.52 -9.59
C GLY A 135 -1.02 -16.47 -8.11
N GLY A 136 -2.02 -16.13 -7.27
CA GLY A 136 -1.87 -16.07 -5.80
C GLY A 136 -1.34 -14.74 -5.26
N TYR A 137 -0.87 -13.83 -6.11
CA TYR A 137 -0.54 -12.46 -5.71
C TYR A 137 -1.79 -11.59 -5.60
N GLU A 138 -1.78 -10.70 -4.63
CA GLU A 138 -2.86 -9.76 -4.38
C GLU A 138 -2.30 -8.42 -3.90
N ILE A 139 -2.96 -7.33 -4.25
CA ILE A 139 -2.71 -6.02 -3.66
C ILE A 139 -4.05 -5.45 -3.22
N ALA A 140 -4.08 -4.76 -2.09
CA ALA A 140 -5.30 -4.14 -1.57
C ALA A 140 -4.99 -2.86 -0.80
N VAL A 141 -5.90 -1.90 -0.89
CA VAL A 141 -6.00 -0.81 0.08
C VAL A 141 -6.68 -1.37 1.32
N ASP A 142 -5.96 -1.40 2.43
CA ASP A 142 -6.43 -1.96 3.69
C ASP A 142 -7.18 -0.92 4.53
N ARG A 143 -6.60 0.28 4.63
CA ARG A 143 -7.14 1.39 5.41
C ARG A 143 -6.75 2.72 4.81
N VAL A 144 -7.59 3.72 5.01
CA VAL A 144 -7.27 5.13 4.74
C VAL A 144 -7.56 5.94 5.98
N THR A 145 -6.58 6.72 6.43
CA THR A 145 -6.72 7.63 7.56
C THR A 145 -6.47 9.06 7.10
N GLN A 146 -7.16 10.00 7.73
CA GLN A 146 -6.97 11.44 7.51
C GLN A 146 -6.56 12.11 8.81
N SER A 147 -5.49 12.90 8.74
CA SER A 147 -5.05 13.78 9.84
C SER A 147 -4.61 15.11 9.26
N ASP A 148 -5.16 16.20 9.77
CA ASP A 148 -4.76 17.58 9.40
C ASP A 148 -4.73 17.86 7.88
N GLY A 149 -5.66 17.24 7.14
CA GLY A 149 -5.75 17.36 5.69
C GLY A 149 -4.77 16.48 4.91
N GLN A 150 -4.00 15.63 5.60
CA GLN A 150 -3.16 14.61 5.01
C GLN A 150 -3.87 13.26 5.02
N LEU A 151 -3.86 12.56 3.90
CA LEU A 151 -4.30 11.17 3.80
C LEU A 151 -3.10 10.24 3.92
N THR A 152 -3.27 9.18 4.70
CA THR A 152 -2.37 8.02 4.70
C THR A 152 -3.13 6.80 4.22
N VAL A 153 -2.67 6.21 3.14
CA VAL A 153 -3.23 5.00 2.52
C VAL A 153 -2.36 3.82 2.89
N GLU A 154 -2.92 2.90 3.66
CA GLU A 154 -2.26 1.63 3.99
C GLU A 154 -2.54 0.61 2.90
N VAL A 155 -1.48 0.12 2.27
CA VAL A 155 -1.54 -0.85 1.19
C VAL A 155 -0.91 -2.16 1.65
N VAL A 156 -1.61 -3.26 1.43
CA VAL A 156 -1.08 -4.59 1.68
C VAL A 156 -0.86 -5.33 0.36
N GLU A 157 0.36 -5.80 0.15
CA GLU A 157 0.69 -6.72 -0.93
C GLU A 157 0.86 -8.12 -0.36
N ARG A 158 0.07 -9.08 -0.86
CA ARG A 158 0.12 -10.47 -0.44
C ARG A 158 0.78 -11.32 -1.51
N THR A 159 1.74 -12.12 -1.09
CA THR A 159 2.44 -13.08 -1.95
C THR A 159 2.09 -14.50 -1.55
N PRO A 160 1.99 -15.45 -2.48
CA PRO A 160 1.80 -16.85 -2.14
C PRO A 160 3.01 -17.38 -1.38
N GLY A 161 2.78 -18.25 -0.41
CA GLY A 161 3.84 -18.94 0.32
C GLY A 161 4.66 -19.84 -0.60
N PRO A 162 5.91 -20.19 -0.21
CA PRO A 162 6.85 -20.90 -1.07
C PRO A 162 6.39 -22.31 -1.50
N ASN A 163 5.50 -22.93 -0.71
CA ASN A 163 4.99 -24.27 -0.98
C ASN A 163 3.55 -24.26 -1.54
N CYS A 164 3.02 -23.10 -1.91
CA CYS A 164 1.67 -23.00 -2.43
C CYS A 164 1.61 -23.37 -3.91
N LEU A 165 0.63 -24.19 -4.27
CA LEU A 165 0.29 -24.43 -5.67
C LEU A 165 -0.34 -23.16 -6.24
N THR A 166 0.30 -22.61 -7.27
CA THR A 166 -0.17 -21.42 -7.98
C THR A 166 -0.37 -21.72 -9.45
N THR A 167 -1.26 -21.00 -10.10
CA THR A 167 -1.42 -21.13 -11.56
C THR A 167 -0.19 -20.53 -12.26
N ALA A 168 0.35 -21.26 -13.23
CA ALA A 168 1.44 -20.79 -14.08
C ALA A 168 0.89 -19.81 -15.15
N SER A 169 0.47 -18.63 -14.70
CA SER A 169 -0.12 -17.59 -15.55
C SER A 169 0.29 -16.22 -15.02
N LEU A 170 0.75 -15.36 -15.90
CA LEU A 170 1.02 -13.96 -15.58
C LEU A 170 -0.23 -13.29 -15.03
N THR A 171 -0.06 -12.52 -13.97
CA THR A 171 -1.13 -11.73 -13.35
C THR A 171 -0.69 -10.29 -13.16
N GLN A 172 -1.65 -9.37 -13.13
CA GLN A 172 -1.47 -7.94 -12.88
C GLN A 172 -2.51 -7.51 -11.82
N PRO A 173 -2.23 -7.77 -10.54
CA PRO A 173 -3.18 -7.44 -9.47
C PRO A 173 -3.35 -5.93 -9.31
N VAL A 174 -4.60 -5.50 -9.26
CA VAL A 174 -4.98 -4.09 -9.05
C VAL A 174 -6.17 -4.04 -8.08
N ASP A 175 -6.14 -3.08 -7.16
CA ASP A 175 -7.27 -2.71 -6.31
C ASP A 175 -7.62 -1.24 -6.52
N VAL A 176 -8.91 -0.95 -6.63
CA VAL A 176 -9.43 0.40 -6.86
C VAL A 176 -10.52 0.70 -5.85
N VAL A 177 -10.32 1.79 -5.12
CA VAL A 177 -11.24 2.25 -4.08
C VAL A 177 -11.60 3.72 -4.25
N VAL A 178 -12.75 4.10 -3.74
CA VAL A 178 -13.22 5.48 -3.61
C VAL A 178 -13.20 5.87 -2.15
N VAL A 179 -12.71 7.06 -1.88
CA VAL A 179 -12.58 7.61 -0.53
C VAL A 179 -13.16 9.02 -0.50
N PRO A 180 -14.00 9.38 0.51
CA PRO A 180 -14.57 10.72 0.64
C PRO A 180 -13.50 11.70 1.15
N ALA A 181 -12.67 12.23 0.26
CA ALA A 181 -11.49 13.01 0.61
C ALA A 181 -11.10 14.04 -0.46
N ALA A 182 -12.08 14.64 -1.15
CA ALA A 182 -11.79 15.62 -2.22
C ALA A 182 -10.98 16.83 -1.73
N ASP A 183 -11.09 17.19 -0.45
CA ASP A 183 -10.40 18.30 0.21
C ASP A 183 -8.98 17.98 0.71
N ALA A 184 -8.54 16.73 0.58
CA ALA A 184 -7.22 16.32 1.06
C ALA A 184 -6.09 17.03 0.28
N LYS A 185 -5.20 17.68 1.04
CA LYS A 185 -4.08 18.48 0.51
C LYS A 185 -2.89 17.64 0.09
N SER A 186 -2.67 16.56 0.79
CA SER A 186 -1.56 15.63 0.53
C SER A 186 -1.97 14.19 0.76
N LEU A 187 -1.23 13.25 0.14
CA LEU A 187 -1.46 11.83 0.30
C LEU A 187 -0.13 11.08 0.35
N SER A 188 -0.02 10.12 1.25
CA SER A 188 1.10 9.20 1.37
C SER A 188 0.62 7.75 1.34
N PHE A 189 1.48 6.86 0.84
CA PHE A 189 1.24 5.42 0.86
C PHE A 189 2.19 4.75 1.86
N VAL A 190 1.62 3.90 2.70
CA VAL A 190 2.37 3.03 3.62
C VAL A 190 2.14 1.58 3.17
N GLU A 191 3.21 0.87 2.87
CA GLU A 191 3.13 -0.46 2.31
C GLU A 191 3.53 -1.53 3.31
N ARG A 192 2.77 -2.61 3.31
CA ARG A 192 3.01 -3.82 4.09
C ARG A 192 3.01 -5.03 3.16
N LYS A 193 3.95 -5.94 3.33
CA LYS A 193 4.01 -7.22 2.62
C LYS A 193 3.64 -8.36 3.54
N GLU A 194 2.80 -9.24 3.06
CA GLU A 194 2.34 -10.42 3.78
C GLU A 194 2.55 -11.68 2.93
N ILE A 195 2.99 -12.76 3.58
CA ILE A 195 3.02 -14.07 2.94
C ILE A 195 1.70 -14.77 3.28
N ARG A 196 0.95 -15.14 2.25
CA ARG A 196 -0.30 -15.88 2.42
C ARG A 196 -0.02 -17.37 2.52
N GLY A 197 -0.52 -18.03 3.56
CA GLY A 197 -0.55 -19.48 3.62
C GLY A 197 -1.35 -20.08 2.47
N CYS A 198 -1.04 -21.34 2.11
CA CYS A 198 -1.79 -22.09 1.12
C CYS A 198 -3.21 -22.39 1.64
N ARG A 199 -4.20 -22.31 0.75
CA ARG A 199 -5.58 -22.76 1.01
C ARG A 199 -5.78 -24.15 0.45
#